data_ae08a8227fbc040acaf02d19d155eac1
#
_entry.id   ae08a8227fbc040acaf02d19d155eac1
#
_cell.length_a   1.000
_cell.length_b   1.000
_cell.length_c   1.000
_cell.angle_alpha   90.00
_cell.angle_beta   90.00
_cell.angle_gamma   90.00
#
_symmetry.space_group_name_H-M   'P 1'
#
loop_
_entity.id
_entity.type
_entity.pdbx_description
1 polymer ?
#
loop_
_entity_poly.entity_id
_entity_poly.type
_entity_poly.pdbx_seq_one_letter_code
_entity_poly.pdbx_strand_id
1 'polypeptide(L)'
;PQITLWQRPIVTIKVGGQIREALLDTGADDTVLEDIELPGRWKPKLIGGIGGFVRVKXYDQVPIEICGHKVXGTVVVGPTPANIIGRNLMTQLGCTLNFPISPIXTVPVKLKPGMDGPKVKQWPLTEEKIKALXEICAELEKEGKISKIGPENPYNNPVFVIKKKNSTKWRKLIDLRELNKXTQDFWEVQLGIPHPAGLKKNKSVTILDVGDAFYSVPLDEDFRKYTAFTIPSINNETPGIRYQYNVLPMGWKGSPAIFQTSXTKILEPFRKQNPDIVIYQYVDDLYVGSDLEIGQHRAKINELRQXLWKWGFYTPEEKHQKEPPFLWMGYELHPDKWTVQPIVLPEKDSWTVNDXQKLVGKLNWASQIYPGIKVKQLCKLLRGTKALTEVVPLTKEAELELAENREILKEPVHGVYYDPSKDLIAELQKQEHGQWTYQIYQEPFKNLKTGKYAKVRGAHTNDVKQLADAVQKITTESIVIWGKTPKFKLPIQKETWDT
;
A
#
# COMPACT_ATOMS: atom_id res chain seq x y z
N PRO A 1 37.04 -11.00 -7.64
CA PRO A 1 36.34 -12.09 -6.95
C PRO A 1 35.00 -11.62 -6.41
N GLN A 2 34.13 -12.54 -6.11
CA GLN A 2 32.91 -12.23 -5.43
C GLN A 2 33.12 -12.40 -3.93
N ILE A 3 32.79 -11.35 -3.19
CA ILE A 3 32.91 -11.37 -1.73
C ILE A 3 31.54 -11.27 -1.12
N THR A 4 31.17 -12.28 -0.33
CA THR A 4 29.88 -12.28 0.35
C THR A 4 30.04 -11.71 1.76
N LEU A 5 28.95 -11.36 2.38
CA LEU A 5 29.01 -10.58 3.61
C LEU A 5 28.57 -11.35 4.85
N TRP A 6 28.66 -12.68 4.80
CA TRP A 6 28.43 -13.48 6.00
C TRP A 6 29.49 -13.19 7.04
N GLN A 7 30.68 -12.78 6.59
CA GLN A 7 31.78 -12.38 7.47
C GLN A 7 32.23 -11.00 7.01
N ARG A 8 33.05 -10.36 7.82
CA ARG A 8 33.60 -9.06 7.47
C ARG A 8 34.41 -9.16 6.17
N PRO A 9 34.23 -8.22 5.26
CA PRO A 9 34.96 -8.29 3.98
C PRO A 9 36.39 -7.77 4.15
N ILE A 10 37.26 -8.59 4.72
CA ILE A 10 38.64 -8.25 4.96
C ILE A 10 39.50 -8.81 3.82
N VAL A 11 40.31 -7.95 3.24
CA VAL A 11 41.16 -8.31 2.10
C VAL A 11 42.62 -8.08 2.46
N THR A 12 43.50 -8.80 1.76
CA THR A 12 44.93 -8.61 1.88
C THR A 12 45.38 -7.56 0.89
N ILE A 13 46.13 -6.58 1.35
CA ILE A 13 46.62 -5.51 0.48
C ILE A 13 48.18 -5.52 0.54
N LYS A 14 48.75 -5.09 -0.58
CA LYS A 14 50.19 -4.81 -0.65
C LYS A 14 50.36 -3.32 -0.90
N VAL A 15 51.02 -2.63 0.01
CA VAL A 15 51.17 -1.19 -0.08
C VAL A 15 52.54 -0.82 0.54
N GLY A 16 53.33 0.00 -0.16
CA GLY A 16 54.61 0.42 0.32
C GLY A 16 55.54 -0.72 0.59
N GLY A 17 55.46 -1.82 -0.16
CA GLY A 17 56.30 -2.98 0.04
C GLY A 17 55.89 -3.85 1.24
N GLN A 18 54.75 -3.58 1.86
CA GLN A 18 54.30 -4.30 3.03
C GLN A 18 52.96 -4.93 2.78
N ILE A 19 52.70 -6.02 3.48
CA ILE A 19 51.45 -6.76 3.38
C ILE A 19 50.61 -6.46 4.63
N ARG A 20 49.35 -6.03 4.41
CA ARG A 20 48.43 -5.71 5.48
C ARG A 20 47.05 -6.28 5.18
N GLU A 21 46.22 -6.37 6.20
CA GLU A 21 44.80 -6.67 6.02
C GLU A 21 44.01 -5.38 6.18
N ALA A 22 42.94 -5.27 5.41
CA ALA A 22 42.07 -4.10 5.48
C ALA A 22 40.63 -4.48 5.19
N LEU A 23 39.73 -3.71 5.79
CA LEU A 23 38.30 -3.92 5.65
C LEU A 23 37.77 -3.08 4.50
N LEU A 24 37.01 -3.70 3.60
CA LEU A 24 36.31 -2.96 2.57
C LEU A 24 35.12 -2.25 3.19
N ASP A 25 35.13 -0.91 3.17
CA ASP A 25 34.12 -0.14 3.89
C ASP A 25 33.46 0.83 2.93
N THR A 26 32.25 0.46 2.45
CA THR A 26 31.52 1.29 1.50
C THR A 26 31.01 2.58 2.11
N GLY A 27 30.97 2.66 3.44
CA GLY A 27 30.56 3.90 4.11
C GLY A 27 31.69 4.90 4.31
N ALA A 28 32.92 4.54 3.93
CA ALA A 28 34.06 5.42 4.10
C ALA A 28 34.42 6.07 2.77
N ASP A 29 34.57 7.38 2.77
CA ASP A 29 35.03 8.07 1.57
C ASP A 29 36.49 7.76 1.28
N ASP A 30 37.31 7.69 2.31
CA ASP A 30 38.75 7.63 2.21
C ASP A 30 39.27 6.30 2.70
N THR A 31 40.52 5.99 2.25
CA THR A 31 41.26 4.82 2.66
C THR A 31 42.20 5.21 3.79
N VAL A 32 42.13 4.53 4.93
CA VAL A 32 42.90 4.88 6.11
C VAL A 32 43.66 3.65 6.61
N LEU A 33 44.97 3.77 6.73
CA LEU A 33 45.83 2.72 7.22
C LEU A 33 46.61 3.24 8.42
N GLU A 34 46.94 2.33 9.35
CA GLU A 34 47.79 2.70 10.47
C GLU A 34 49.06 1.87 10.50
N ASP A 35 50.07 2.38 11.20
CA ASP A 35 51.33 1.71 11.41
C ASP A 35 52.01 1.32 10.11
N ILE A 36 52.08 2.26 9.18
CA ILE A 36 52.73 1.99 7.93
C ILE A 36 53.49 3.26 7.50
N GLU A 37 54.67 3.01 6.97
CA GLU A 37 55.44 4.08 6.35
C GLU A 37 55.36 3.96 4.83
N LEU A 38 54.96 5.05 4.19
CA LEU A 38 54.85 5.09 2.74
C LEU A 38 55.89 5.98 2.17
N PRO A 39 56.44 5.65 0.99
CA PRO A 39 57.41 6.53 0.35
C PRO A 39 56.72 7.75 -0.25
N GLY A 40 57.47 8.82 -0.40
CA GLY A 40 56.99 10.00 -1.09
C GLY A 40 56.53 11.09 -0.16
N ARG A 41 56.00 12.13 -0.78
CA ARG A 41 55.51 13.28 -0.03
C ARG A 41 54.14 13.09 0.50
N TRP A 42 53.85 13.74 1.60
CA TRP A 42 52.55 13.69 2.20
C TRP A 42 52.14 15.09 2.66
N LYS A 43 50.85 15.29 2.82
CA LYS A 43 50.30 16.52 3.34
C LYS A 43 49.55 16.28 4.61
N PRO A 44 49.62 17.18 5.60
CA PRO A 44 48.77 16.98 6.78
C PRO A 44 47.32 17.20 6.45
N LYS A 45 46.47 16.48 7.11
CA LYS A 45 45.03 16.56 6.91
C LYS A 45 44.33 16.27 8.21
N LEU A 46 43.14 16.83 8.40
CA LEU A 46 42.28 16.54 9.54
C LEU A 46 41.12 15.70 9.09
N ILE A 47 40.89 14.59 9.75
CA ILE A 47 39.72 13.73 9.47
C ILE A 47 38.97 13.43 10.75
N GLY A 48 37.74 12.93 10.60
CA GLY A 48 36.87 12.62 11.70
C GLY A 48 35.75 13.64 11.80
N GLY A 49 35.34 13.90 13.02
CA GLY A 49 34.26 14.86 13.26
C GLY A 49 33.59 14.64 14.57
N ILE A 50 32.90 13.52 14.72
CA ILE A 50 32.24 13.21 15.98
C ILE A 50 33.32 12.84 16.99
N GLY A 51 33.36 13.58 18.11
CA GLY A 51 34.38 13.34 19.11
C GLY A 51 35.69 14.04 18.83
N GLY A 52 35.80 14.81 17.73
CA GLY A 52 37.00 15.57 17.42
C GLY A 52 37.65 15.17 16.12
N PHE A 53 38.66 15.93 15.74
CA PHE A 53 39.42 15.68 14.52
C PHE A 53 40.78 15.10 14.85
N VAL A 54 41.31 14.28 13.95
CA VAL A 54 42.60 13.64 14.12
C VAL A 54 43.51 14.06 12.97
N ARG A 55 44.75 14.39 13.28
CA ARG A 55 45.75 14.71 12.26
C ARG A 55 46.27 13.44 11.64
N VAL A 56 46.34 13.45 10.30
CA VAL A 56 46.76 12.28 9.54
C VAL A 56 47.63 12.78 8.39
N LYS A 57 48.21 11.85 7.65
CA LYS A 57 49.05 12.14 6.52
C LYS A 57 48.43 11.63 5.24
N UNK A 58 48.13 12.13 4.27
CA UNK A 58 47.57 11.88 3.10
C UNK A 58 48.61 11.72 2.09
N TYR A 59 48.73 10.79 1.61
CA TYR A 59 49.63 10.44 0.49
C TYR A 59 48.77 10.27 -0.76
N ASP A 60 49.18 10.99 -1.82
CA ASP A 60 48.42 10.93 -3.07
C ASP A 60 49.01 9.88 -4.00
N GLN A 61 48.15 9.28 -4.82
CA GLN A 61 48.54 8.36 -5.91
C GLN A 61 49.43 7.25 -5.41
N VAL A 62 49.01 6.61 -4.31
CA VAL A 62 49.77 5.50 -3.78
C VAL A 62 49.41 4.23 -4.53
N PRO A 63 50.40 3.47 -5.01
CA PRO A 63 50.09 2.18 -5.62
C PRO A 63 49.74 1.18 -4.54
N ILE A 64 48.60 0.52 -4.71
CA ILE A 64 48.14 -0.52 -3.82
C ILE A 64 47.69 -1.70 -4.64
N GLU A 65 48.07 -2.89 -4.22
CA GLU A 65 47.56 -4.11 -4.83
C GLU A 65 46.51 -4.72 -3.88
N ILE A 66 45.30 -4.89 -4.40
CA ILE A 66 44.19 -5.42 -3.63
C ILE A 66 43.54 -6.53 -4.45
N CYS A 67 43.44 -7.72 -3.88
CA CYS A 67 42.83 -8.88 -4.57
C CYS A 67 43.46 -9.10 -5.95
N GLY A 68 44.75 -8.90 -6.03
CA GLY A 68 45.50 -9.11 -7.29
C GLY A 68 45.37 -7.98 -8.31
N HIS A 69 44.71 -6.91 -7.97
CA HIS A 69 44.53 -5.75 -8.87
C HIS A 69 45.35 -4.59 -8.33
N LYS A 70 46.10 -3.93 -9.25
CA LYS A 70 46.91 -2.77 -8.89
C LYS A 70 46.17 -1.50 -9.22
N VAL A 71 46.04 -0.62 -8.21
CA VAL A 71 45.31 0.64 -8.40
C VAL A 71 46.06 1.78 -7.71
N UNK A 72 45.75 2.94 -7.72
CA UNK A 72 46.33 4.01 -7.19
C UNK A 72 45.33 4.89 -6.59
N GLY A 73 45.67 5.45 -5.72
CA GLY A 73 44.76 6.39 -5.07
C GLY A 73 45.36 6.99 -3.83
N THR A 74 44.57 7.87 -3.22
CA THR A 74 44.99 8.54 -1.99
C THR A 74 44.87 7.62 -0.81
N VAL A 75 45.95 7.58 -0.01
CA VAL A 75 45.94 6.80 1.23
C VAL A 75 46.21 7.75 2.37
N VAL A 76 45.38 7.67 3.39
CA VAL A 76 45.52 8.42 4.64
C VAL A 76 46.16 7.51 5.65
N VAL A 77 47.23 7.98 6.30
CA VAL A 77 47.91 7.23 7.34
C VAL A 77 47.67 7.93 8.66
N GLY A 78 47.13 7.19 9.61
CA GLY A 78 46.82 7.71 10.92
C GLY A 78 46.13 6.68 11.78
N PRO A 79 45.80 7.05 13.02
CA PRO A 79 45.17 6.08 13.91
C PRO A 79 43.76 5.72 13.42
N THR A 80 43.52 4.42 13.41
CA THR A 80 42.21 3.90 13.00
C THR A 80 42.01 2.57 13.73
N PRO A 81 40.77 2.26 14.16
CA PRO A 81 40.56 0.96 14.80
C PRO A 81 40.74 -0.22 13.86
N ALA A 82 40.63 0.04 12.54
CA ALA A 82 40.88 -0.99 11.54
C ALA A 82 41.38 -0.31 10.28
N ASN A 83 42.28 -1.00 9.56
CA ASN A 83 42.67 -0.52 8.23
C ASN A 83 41.42 -0.58 7.35
N ILE A 84 41.16 0.50 6.62
CA ILE A 84 39.92 0.66 5.88
C ILE A 84 40.24 1.02 4.43
N ILE A 85 39.65 0.27 3.50
CA ILE A 85 39.64 0.63 2.08
C ILE A 85 38.34 1.34 1.82
N GLY A 86 38.40 2.60 1.47
CA GLY A 86 37.21 3.42 1.23
C GLY A 86 36.79 3.44 -0.23
N ARG A 87 35.77 4.25 -0.49
CA ARG A 87 35.23 4.29 -1.85
C ARG A 87 36.19 4.83 -2.89
N ASN A 88 37.16 5.65 -2.47
CA ASN A 88 38.12 6.18 -3.42
C ASN A 88 38.92 5.08 -4.13
N LEU A 89 39.26 4.00 -3.41
CA LEU A 89 39.95 2.89 -4.04
C LEU A 89 39.00 1.83 -4.56
N MET A 90 37.87 1.65 -3.93
CA MET A 90 36.88 0.69 -4.44
C MET A 90 36.40 1.06 -5.83
N THR A 91 36.25 2.35 -6.12
CA THR A 91 35.89 2.76 -7.48
C THR A 91 36.98 2.40 -8.47
N GLN A 92 38.23 2.54 -8.08
CA GLN A 92 39.36 2.18 -8.98
C GLN A 92 39.39 0.67 -9.21
N LEU A 93 38.98 -0.10 -8.24
CA LEU A 93 38.91 -1.56 -8.36
C LEU A 93 37.68 -2.02 -9.14
N GLY A 94 36.74 -1.13 -9.41
CA GLY A 94 35.49 -1.53 -10.04
C GLY A 94 34.53 -2.25 -9.12
N CYS A 95 34.62 -2.01 -7.82
CA CYS A 95 33.70 -2.64 -6.89
C CYS A 95 32.29 -2.10 -7.06
N THR A 96 31.32 -2.98 -6.96
CA THR A 96 29.91 -2.61 -7.01
C THR A 96 29.17 -3.32 -5.90
N LEU A 97 28.01 -2.76 -5.52
CA LEU A 97 27.07 -3.42 -4.66
C LEU A 97 25.95 -3.99 -5.52
N ASN A 98 25.73 -5.28 -5.39
CA ASN A 98 24.73 -5.95 -6.20
C ASN A 98 23.67 -6.57 -5.29
N PHE A 99 22.43 -6.32 -5.60
CA PHE A 99 21.31 -6.88 -4.89
C PHE A 99 20.61 -7.85 -5.84
N PRO A 100 21.09 -9.10 -5.93
CA PRO A 100 20.48 -10.02 -6.88
C PRO A 100 19.06 -10.33 -6.48
N ILE A 101 18.16 -10.14 -7.43
CA ILE A 101 16.74 -10.42 -7.24
C ILE A 101 16.44 -11.66 -8.07
N SER A 102 15.72 -12.62 -7.50
CA SER A 102 15.36 -13.81 -8.23
C SER A 102 14.55 -13.42 -9.46
N PRO A 103 14.89 -13.94 -10.65
CA PRO A 103 14.16 -13.54 -11.85
C PRO A 103 12.72 -14.00 -11.79
N ILE A 104 11.84 -13.12 -12.22
CA ILE A 104 10.42 -13.43 -12.34
C ILE A 104 10.15 -13.63 -13.83
N UNK A 105 9.68 -14.53 -14.11
CA UNK A 105 9.37 -14.84 -15.39
C UNK A 105 8.37 -13.90 -15.88
N THR A 106 8.56 -13.66 -17.09
CA THR A 106 7.60 -12.83 -17.77
C THR A 106 6.42 -13.67 -18.25
N VAL A 107 5.28 -13.03 -18.24
CA VAL A 107 4.06 -13.66 -18.75
C VAL A 107 3.89 -13.20 -20.20
N PRO A 108 3.80 -14.12 -21.15
CA PRO A 108 3.61 -13.73 -22.56
C PRO A 108 2.30 -12.95 -22.74
N VAL A 109 2.36 -11.89 -23.50
CA VAL A 109 1.21 -11.01 -23.74
C VAL A 109 1.09 -10.76 -25.23
N LYS A 110 -0.15 -10.69 -25.71
CA LYS A 110 -0.42 -10.43 -27.11
C LYS A 110 -1.46 -9.32 -27.26
N LEU A 111 -1.40 -8.66 -28.39
CA LEU A 111 -2.51 -7.80 -28.78
C LEU A 111 -3.69 -8.65 -29.21
N LYS A 112 -4.88 -8.08 -29.23
CA LYS A 112 -6.03 -8.75 -29.77
C LYS A 112 -5.80 -9.09 -31.26
N PRO A 113 -6.34 -10.19 -31.74
CA PRO A 113 -6.09 -10.57 -33.14
C PRO A 113 -6.50 -9.47 -34.12
N GLY A 114 -5.61 -9.24 -35.09
CA GLY A 114 -5.86 -8.26 -36.11
C GLY A 114 -5.66 -6.81 -35.72
N MET A 115 -5.19 -6.54 -34.50
CA MET A 115 -4.97 -5.18 -34.03
C MET A 115 -3.49 -4.85 -33.97
N ASP A 116 -3.18 -3.60 -34.23
CA ASP A 116 -1.83 -3.09 -34.10
C ASP A 116 -1.73 -2.22 -32.84
N GLY A 117 -0.49 -1.87 -32.46
CA GLY A 117 -0.28 -1.10 -31.24
C GLY A 117 -0.72 0.36 -31.34
N PRO A 118 -0.66 1.07 -30.24
CA PRO A 118 -1.17 2.44 -30.21
C PRO A 118 -0.22 3.39 -30.91
N LYS A 119 -0.78 4.37 -31.62
CA LYS A 119 -0.01 5.40 -32.30
C LYS A 119 -0.64 6.75 -32.01
N VAL A 120 -0.67 7.12 -30.74
CA VAL A 120 -1.35 8.33 -30.27
C VAL A 120 -0.34 9.46 -30.17
N LYS A 121 -0.68 10.60 -30.74
CA LYS A 121 0.22 11.74 -30.78
C LYS A 121 0.37 12.35 -29.39
N GLN A 122 1.62 12.73 -29.06
CA GLN A 122 1.91 13.43 -27.81
C GLN A 122 1.52 14.90 -27.98
N TRP A 123 0.71 15.40 -27.04
CA TRP A 123 0.36 16.81 -27.06
C TRP A 123 1.46 17.65 -26.42
N PRO A 124 1.51 18.97 -26.74
CA PRO A 124 2.56 19.82 -26.17
C PRO A 124 2.43 19.95 -24.66
N LEU A 125 3.58 20.11 -24.02
CA LEU A 125 3.63 20.34 -22.58
C LEU A 125 4.37 21.63 -22.30
N THR A 126 4.07 22.25 -21.18
CA THR A 126 4.78 23.44 -20.76
C THR A 126 6.24 23.09 -20.40
N GLU A 127 7.09 24.10 -20.42
CA GLU A 127 8.50 23.89 -20.09
C GLU A 127 8.66 23.30 -18.69
N GLU A 128 7.87 23.78 -17.74
CA GLU A 128 7.92 23.28 -16.36
C GLU A 128 7.60 21.79 -16.30
N LYS A 129 6.57 21.39 -17.03
CA LYS A 129 6.16 19.99 -17.03
C LYS A 129 7.17 19.10 -17.75
N ILE A 130 7.75 19.61 -18.84
CA ILE A 130 8.78 18.84 -19.55
C ILE A 130 9.98 18.61 -18.62
N LYS A 131 10.39 19.63 -17.90
CA LYS A 131 11.51 19.50 -16.97
C LYS A 131 11.20 18.47 -15.88
N ALA A 132 10.00 18.51 -15.36
CA ALA A 132 9.59 17.54 -14.34
C ALA A 132 9.61 16.12 -14.90
N LEU A 133 9.11 15.97 -16.10
CA LEU A 133 9.06 14.66 -16.74
C LEU A 133 10.49 14.13 -17.02
N UNK A 134 11.24 14.88 -17.41
CA UNK A 134 12.50 14.56 -17.67
C UNK A 134 13.24 14.08 -16.51
N GLU A 135 13.02 14.67 -15.33
CA GLU A 135 13.65 14.20 -14.10
C GLU A 135 13.08 12.87 -13.65
N ILE A 136 11.78 12.73 -13.74
CA ILE A 136 11.12 11.49 -13.34
C ILE A 136 11.60 10.32 -14.21
N CYS A 137 11.69 10.56 -15.52
CA CYS A 137 12.11 9.48 -16.42
C CYS A 137 13.58 9.13 -16.27
N ALA A 138 14.43 10.11 -15.95
CA ALA A 138 15.84 9.80 -15.69
C ALA A 138 15.96 8.86 -14.50
N GLU A 139 15.17 9.07 -13.47
CA GLU A 139 15.19 8.19 -12.30
C GLU A 139 14.66 6.79 -12.66
N LEU A 140 13.58 6.72 -13.41
CA LEU A 140 13.05 5.43 -13.83
C LEU A 140 14.04 4.67 -14.70
N GLU A 141 14.72 5.39 -15.60
CA GLU A 141 15.73 4.75 -16.46
C GLU A 141 16.89 4.22 -15.63
N LYS A 142 17.33 5.00 -14.65
CA LYS A 142 18.40 4.59 -13.77
C LYS A 142 18.06 3.31 -13.03
N GLU A 143 16.78 3.16 -12.66
CA GLU A 143 16.31 1.98 -11.95
C GLU A 143 16.00 0.81 -12.88
N GLY A 144 16.15 0.98 -14.17
CA GLY A 144 15.91 -0.10 -15.12
C GLY A 144 14.45 -0.30 -15.49
N LYS A 145 13.58 0.60 -15.06
CA LYS A 145 12.14 0.44 -15.29
C LYS A 145 11.72 0.85 -16.67
N ILE A 146 12.45 1.78 -17.29
CA ILE A 146 12.24 2.18 -18.68
C ILE A 146 13.57 2.21 -19.39
N SER A 147 13.54 2.13 -20.71
CA SER A 147 14.74 2.22 -21.56
C SER A 147 14.49 3.14 -22.73
N LYS A 148 15.53 3.84 -23.16
CA LYS A 148 15.43 4.65 -24.35
C LYS A 148 15.29 3.77 -25.58
N ILE A 149 14.52 4.24 -26.54
CA ILE A 149 14.28 3.52 -27.79
C ILE A 149 14.59 4.44 -28.97
N GLY A 150 14.78 3.80 -30.10
CA GLY A 150 15.10 4.51 -31.31
C GLY A 150 13.89 4.84 -32.17
N PRO A 151 14.14 5.46 -33.32
CA PRO A 151 13.05 5.89 -34.19
C PRO A 151 12.34 4.75 -34.93
N GLU A 152 12.89 3.55 -34.87
CA GLU A 152 12.27 2.41 -35.55
C GLU A 152 10.96 1.97 -34.91
N ASN A 153 10.72 2.37 -33.68
CA ASN A 153 9.48 2.02 -32.99
C ASN A 153 8.39 3.02 -33.39
N PRO A 154 7.33 2.56 -34.06
CA PRO A 154 6.30 3.49 -34.53
C PRO A 154 5.21 3.78 -33.49
N TYR A 155 5.25 3.14 -32.32
CA TYR A 155 4.16 3.23 -31.37
C TYR A 155 4.34 4.40 -30.42
N ASN A 156 3.24 4.88 -29.87
CA ASN A 156 3.32 5.96 -28.90
C ASN A 156 2.04 6.05 -28.07
N ASN A 157 2.23 6.39 -26.80
CA ASN A 157 1.16 6.68 -25.86
C ASN A 157 1.42 8.07 -25.26
N PRO A 158 0.37 8.88 -25.03
CA PRO A 158 0.62 10.20 -24.48
C PRO A 158 1.06 10.14 -23.03
N VAL A 159 1.86 11.09 -22.62
CA VAL A 159 2.35 11.19 -21.26
C VAL A 159 2.21 12.63 -20.78
N PHE A 160 1.98 12.80 -19.48
CA PHE A 160 1.89 14.11 -18.86
C PHE A 160 2.20 13.99 -17.38
N VAL A 161 2.28 15.13 -16.70
CA VAL A 161 2.52 15.15 -15.26
C VAL A 161 1.45 15.98 -14.58
N ILE A 162 1.15 15.56 -13.37
CA ILE A 162 0.24 16.30 -12.49
C ILE A 162 0.89 16.43 -11.13
N LYS A 163 0.47 17.43 -10.36
CA LYS A 163 0.93 17.54 -8.99
C LYS A 163 0.01 16.76 -8.08
N LYS A 164 0.61 16.06 -7.14
CA LYS A 164 -0.19 15.38 -6.12
C LYS A 164 -0.85 16.41 -5.22
N LYS A 165 -2.03 16.06 -4.73
CA LYS A 165 -2.76 16.91 -3.81
C LYS A 165 -1.92 17.18 -2.56
N ASN A 166 -1.82 18.44 -2.17
CA ASN A 166 -1.06 18.87 -0.99
C ASN A 166 0.43 18.56 -1.11
N SER A 167 0.96 18.57 -2.34
CA SER A 167 2.36 18.27 -2.58
C SER A 167 2.92 19.16 -3.66
N THR A 168 4.20 19.45 -3.58
CA THR A 168 4.90 20.15 -4.65
C THR A 168 5.52 19.18 -5.65
N LYS A 169 5.44 17.88 -5.39
CA LYS A 169 6.03 16.90 -6.28
C LYS A 169 5.15 16.61 -7.48
N TRP A 170 5.79 16.48 -8.63
CA TRP A 170 5.12 16.10 -9.85
C TRP A 170 5.00 14.59 -9.93
N ARG A 171 3.90 14.14 -10.48
CA ARG A 171 3.64 12.72 -10.70
C ARG A 171 3.42 12.47 -12.18
N LYS A 172 4.14 11.47 -12.72
CA LYS A 172 4.01 11.10 -14.13
C LYS A 172 2.74 10.28 -14.32
N LEU A 173 1.98 10.60 -15.36
CA LEU A 173 0.85 9.79 -15.80
C LEU A 173 1.05 9.44 -17.27
N ILE A 174 0.85 8.18 -17.59
CA ILE A 174 0.86 7.74 -18.98
C ILE A 174 -0.54 7.29 -19.35
N ASP A 175 -1.02 7.76 -20.50
CA ASP A 175 -2.38 7.47 -20.94
C ASP A 175 -2.34 6.21 -21.80
N LEU A 176 -2.65 5.08 -21.22
CA LEU A 176 -2.61 3.81 -21.89
C LEU A 176 -3.99 3.32 -22.33
N ARG A 177 -4.96 4.25 -22.42
CA ARG A 177 -6.32 3.85 -22.80
C ARG A 177 -6.35 3.19 -24.17
N GLU A 178 -5.59 3.74 -25.13
CA GLU A 178 -5.58 3.15 -26.46
C GLU A 178 -4.91 1.77 -26.46
N LEU A 179 -3.81 1.65 -25.76
CA LEU A 179 -3.17 0.33 -25.64
C LEU A 179 -4.09 -0.68 -24.96
N ASN A 180 -4.83 -0.23 -23.98
CA ASN A 180 -5.75 -1.12 -23.29
C ASN A 180 -6.81 -1.68 -24.22
N LYS A 181 -7.26 -0.88 -25.18
CA LYS A 181 -8.21 -1.38 -26.19
C LYS A 181 -7.62 -2.50 -27.03
N UNK A 182 -6.34 -2.38 -27.16
CA UNK A 182 -5.68 -3.25 -27.98
C UNK A 182 -5.09 -4.40 -27.33
N THR A 183 -5.19 -4.49 -26.11
CA THR A 183 -4.58 -5.57 -25.37
C THR A 183 -5.54 -6.74 -25.20
N GLN A 184 -5.02 -7.95 -25.26
CA GLN A 184 -5.83 -9.13 -25.02
C GLN A 184 -6.58 -9.04 -23.70
N ASP A 185 -7.66 -9.78 -23.58
CA ASP A 185 -8.40 -9.80 -22.31
C ASP A 185 -7.77 -10.78 -21.36
N PHE A 186 -7.65 -10.39 -20.12
CA PHE A 186 -7.08 -11.22 -19.06
C PHE A 186 -8.13 -11.75 -18.10
N TRP A 187 -9.28 -11.13 -18.10
CA TRP A 187 -10.25 -11.38 -17.05
C TRP A 187 -10.83 -12.80 -17.10
N GLU A 188 -10.80 -13.41 -18.25
CA GLU A 188 -11.34 -14.77 -18.39
C GLU A 188 -10.58 -15.78 -17.53
N VAL A 189 -9.28 -15.55 -17.36
CA VAL A 189 -8.41 -16.51 -16.70
C VAL A 189 -8.20 -16.18 -15.23
N GLN A 190 -8.11 -14.89 -14.91
CA GLN A 190 -7.61 -14.48 -13.62
C GLN A 190 -8.65 -13.99 -12.67
N LEU A 191 -9.86 -13.83 -13.10
CA LEU A 191 -10.89 -13.32 -12.21
C LEU A 191 -11.23 -14.27 -11.09
N GLY A 192 -10.60 -15.40 -11.10
CA GLY A 192 -10.99 -16.42 -10.19
C GLY A 192 -10.21 -16.51 -8.93
N ILE A 193 -9.63 -15.43 -8.42
CA ILE A 193 -9.05 -15.58 -7.10
C ILE A 193 -10.19 -15.67 -6.10
N PRO A 194 -10.42 -16.87 -5.54
CA PRO A 194 -11.53 -16.98 -4.60
C PRO A 194 -11.24 -16.24 -3.33
N HIS A 195 -12.25 -15.57 -2.82
CA HIS A 195 -12.13 -14.89 -1.55
C HIS A 195 -12.20 -15.92 -0.43
N PRO A 196 -11.19 -15.99 0.45
CA PRO A 196 -11.19 -17.01 1.49
C PRO A 196 -12.16 -16.65 2.60
N ALA A 197 -13.08 -17.56 2.88
CA ALA A 197 -14.07 -17.33 3.92
C ALA A 197 -13.45 -17.22 5.31
N GLY A 198 -12.27 -17.78 5.49
CA GLY A 198 -11.62 -17.74 6.80
C GLY A 198 -11.02 -16.40 7.16
N LEU A 199 -10.83 -15.51 6.21
CA LEU A 199 -10.15 -14.26 6.50
C LEU A 199 -10.90 -13.43 7.53
N LYS A 200 -12.23 -13.35 7.41
CA LYS A 200 -13.03 -12.57 8.34
C LYS A 200 -13.12 -13.20 9.73
N LYS A 201 -12.68 -14.44 9.87
CA LYS A 201 -12.71 -15.13 11.16
C LYS A 201 -11.36 -15.14 11.85
N ASN A 202 -10.32 -14.63 11.22
CA ASN A 202 -8.98 -14.67 11.80
C ASN A 202 -8.85 -13.70 12.97
N LYS A 203 -7.98 -14.06 13.90
CA LYS A 203 -7.69 -13.20 15.05
C LYS A 203 -6.94 -11.94 14.65
N SER A 204 -6.06 -12.05 13.67
CA SER A 204 -5.29 -10.91 13.19
C SER A 204 -5.20 -10.96 11.68
N VAL A 205 -5.38 -9.81 11.04
CA VAL A 205 -5.17 -9.65 9.62
C VAL A 205 -4.29 -8.43 9.43
N THR A 206 -3.14 -8.63 8.76
CA THR A 206 -2.24 -7.53 8.43
C THR A 206 -2.37 -7.22 6.96
N ILE A 207 -2.41 -5.95 6.63
CA ILE A 207 -2.48 -5.49 5.25
C ILE A 207 -1.08 -5.03 4.84
N LEU A 208 -0.53 -5.66 3.81
CA LEU A 208 0.76 -5.26 3.26
C LEU A 208 0.55 -4.54 1.95
N ASP A 209 1.07 -3.33 1.87
CA ASP A 209 1.01 -2.53 0.65
C ASP A 209 2.12 -2.99 -0.28
N VAL A 210 1.74 -3.55 -1.42
CA VAL A 210 2.71 -3.91 -2.45
C VAL A 210 2.50 -3.04 -3.68
N GLY A 211 2.14 -1.78 -3.46
CA GLY A 211 1.74 -0.88 -4.53
C GLY A 211 2.82 -0.58 -5.55
N ASP A 212 4.09 -0.59 -5.15
CA ASP A 212 5.18 -0.38 -6.10
C ASP A 212 5.57 -1.67 -6.81
N ALA A 213 4.87 -2.76 -6.54
CA ALA A 213 5.27 -4.05 -7.05
C ALA A 213 5.09 -4.19 -8.56
N PHE A 214 4.17 -3.42 -9.16
CA PHE A 214 4.06 -3.44 -10.62
C PHE A 214 5.42 -3.15 -11.25
N TYR A 215 6.14 -2.18 -10.70
CA TYR A 215 7.44 -1.79 -11.23
C TYR A 215 8.54 -2.79 -10.90
N SER A 216 8.23 -3.84 -10.13
CA SER A 216 9.18 -4.90 -9.85
C SER A 216 8.98 -6.12 -10.75
N VAL A 217 7.89 -6.17 -11.51
CA VAL A 217 7.57 -7.32 -12.33
C VAL A 217 7.93 -6.99 -13.79
N PRO A 218 8.80 -7.81 -14.42
CA PRO A 218 9.18 -7.51 -15.79
C PRO A 218 8.04 -7.73 -16.77
N LEU A 219 8.02 -6.89 -17.80
CA LEU A 219 7.05 -7.00 -18.87
C LEU A 219 7.61 -7.87 -19.97
N ASP A 220 6.77 -8.69 -20.58
CA ASP A 220 7.13 -9.51 -21.71
C ASP A 220 7.91 -8.69 -22.74
N GLU A 221 9.11 -9.13 -23.08
CA GLU A 221 10.01 -8.34 -23.91
C GLU A 221 9.40 -8.01 -25.27
N ASP A 222 8.67 -8.96 -25.86
CA ASP A 222 8.07 -8.73 -27.17
C ASP A 222 6.94 -7.71 -27.14
N PHE A 223 6.40 -7.43 -25.96
CA PHE A 223 5.29 -6.49 -25.81
C PHE A 223 5.75 -5.09 -25.46
N ARG A 224 6.99 -4.93 -25.02
CA ARG A 224 7.47 -3.65 -24.49
C ARG A 224 7.34 -2.52 -25.51
N LYS A 225 7.51 -2.81 -26.79
CA LYS A 225 7.45 -1.79 -27.82
C LYS A 225 6.13 -1.04 -27.86
N TYR A 226 5.05 -1.68 -27.41
CA TYR A 226 3.72 -1.06 -27.42
C TYR A 226 3.54 -0.06 -26.30
N THR A 227 4.43 -0.04 -25.32
CA THR A 227 4.33 0.90 -24.21
C THR A 227 5.12 2.17 -24.44
N ALA A 228 5.56 2.40 -25.65
CA ALA A 228 6.42 3.55 -25.98
C ALA A 228 5.73 4.87 -25.69
N PHE A 229 6.53 5.83 -25.25
CA PHE A 229 6.05 7.20 -25.03
C PHE A 229 7.17 8.18 -25.33
N THR A 230 6.81 9.46 -25.43
CA THR A 230 7.73 10.50 -25.87
C THR A 230 7.69 11.68 -24.92
N ILE A 231 8.85 12.13 -24.45
CA ILE A 231 8.95 13.40 -23.77
C ILE A 231 9.16 14.47 -24.84
N PRO A 232 8.19 15.36 -25.04
CA PRO A 232 8.33 16.34 -26.11
C PRO A 232 9.39 17.38 -25.76
N SER A 233 9.98 17.99 -26.78
CA SER A 233 10.84 19.13 -26.60
C SER A 233 10.02 20.41 -26.47
N ILE A 234 10.68 21.46 -25.98
CA ILE A 234 9.99 22.74 -25.82
C ILE A 234 9.56 23.23 -27.19
N ASN A 235 8.28 23.52 -27.36
CA ASN A 235 7.68 23.95 -28.62
C ASN A 235 7.96 23.00 -29.78
N ASN A 236 8.23 21.74 -29.46
CA ASN A 236 8.51 20.72 -30.47
C ASN A 236 9.65 21.13 -31.43
N GLU A 237 10.66 21.84 -30.91
CA GLU A 237 11.76 22.31 -31.72
C GLU A 237 12.76 21.22 -32.08
N THR A 238 12.84 20.16 -31.29
CA THR A 238 13.71 19.03 -31.54
C THR A 238 12.93 17.74 -31.38
N PRO A 239 13.45 16.61 -31.87
CA PRO A 239 12.78 15.35 -31.63
C PRO A 239 12.68 15.05 -30.14
N GLY A 240 11.59 14.46 -29.73
CA GLY A 240 11.40 14.10 -28.35
C GLY A 240 12.25 12.93 -27.94
N ILE A 241 12.38 12.75 -26.63
CA ILE A 241 13.08 11.61 -26.08
C ILE A 241 12.12 10.45 -25.95
N ARG A 242 12.49 9.31 -26.51
CA ARG A 242 11.58 8.16 -26.57
C ARG A 242 12.00 7.10 -25.59
N TYR A 243 11.01 6.52 -24.91
CA TYR A 243 11.21 5.44 -23.94
C TYR A 243 10.17 4.34 -24.15
N GLN A 244 10.48 3.17 -23.60
CA GLN A 244 9.49 2.11 -23.45
C GLN A 244 9.64 1.51 -22.07
N TYR A 245 8.60 0.83 -21.61
CA TYR A 245 8.63 0.19 -20.31
C TYR A 245 9.27 -1.18 -20.37
N ASN A 246 10.05 -1.50 -19.34
CA ASN A 246 10.61 -2.82 -19.12
C ASN A 246 9.83 -3.60 -18.06
N VAL A 247 8.95 -2.91 -17.32
CA VAL A 247 8.18 -3.49 -16.23
C VAL A 247 6.72 -3.15 -16.45
N LEU A 248 5.86 -3.74 -15.63
CA LEU A 248 4.42 -3.52 -15.77
C LEU A 248 4.09 -2.05 -15.52
N PRO A 249 3.51 -1.36 -16.49
CA PRO A 249 3.23 0.07 -16.29
C PRO A 249 1.92 0.29 -15.55
N MET A 250 1.89 1.36 -14.78
CA MET A 250 0.66 1.76 -14.10
C MET A 250 -0.38 2.18 -15.12
N GLY A 251 -1.62 1.71 -14.92
CA GLY A 251 -2.71 2.07 -15.82
C GLY A 251 -2.87 1.16 -17.02
N TRP A 252 -2.00 0.18 -17.19
CA TRP A 252 -2.17 -0.81 -18.23
C TRP A 252 -3.08 -1.93 -17.73
N LYS A 253 -4.00 -2.34 -18.59
CA LYS A 253 -5.00 -3.36 -18.29
C LYS A 253 -4.37 -4.67 -17.81
N GLY A 254 -3.19 -5.03 -18.36
CA GLY A 254 -2.55 -6.28 -18.02
C GLY A 254 -1.79 -6.27 -16.71
N SER A 255 -1.48 -5.08 -16.16
CA SER A 255 -0.61 -5.03 -14.99
C SER A 255 -1.22 -5.70 -13.78
N PRO A 256 -2.48 -5.42 -13.40
CA PRO A 256 -3.04 -6.13 -12.24
C PRO A 256 -3.13 -7.62 -12.44
N ALA A 257 -3.48 -8.06 -13.64
CA ALA A 257 -3.65 -9.50 -13.90
C ALA A 257 -2.31 -10.24 -13.83
N ILE A 258 -1.28 -9.67 -14.45
CA ILE A 258 0.03 -10.31 -14.45
C ILE A 258 0.66 -10.26 -13.07
N PHE A 259 0.51 -9.13 -12.37
CA PHE A 259 1.00 -9.03 -11.01
C PHE A 259 0.37 -10.10 -10.11
N GLN A 260 -0.91 -10.31 -10.26
CA GLN A 260 -1.63 -11.27 -9.45
C GLN A 260 -1.10 -12.68 -9.67
N THR A 261 -0.85 -13.04 -10.92
CA THR A 261 -0.28 -14.36 -11.27
C THR A 261 1.12 -14.50 -10.68
N SER A 262 1.92 -13.50 -10.80
CA SER A 262 3.28 -13.53 -10.27
C SER A 262 3.30 -13.63 -8.75
N UNK A 263 2.55 -12.96 -8.12
CA UNK A 263 2.46 -12.96 -6.82
C UNK A 263 2.13 -14.23 -6.30
N THR A 264 1.14 -14.88 -7.00
CA THR A 264 0.72 -16.21 -6.58
C THR A 264 1.87 -17.22 -6.60
N LYS A 265 2.64 -17.19 -7.65
CA LYS A 265 3.79 -18.09 -7.75
C LYS A 265 4.81 -17.82 -6.65
N ILE A 266 5.06 -16.56 -6.37
CA ILE A 266 6.05 -16.18 -5.37
C ILE A 266 5.60 -16.60 -3.98
N LEU A 267 4.32 -16.53 -3.70
CA LEU A 267 3.78 -16.85 -2.38
C LEU A 267 3.66 -18.36 -2.14
N GLU A 268 3.77 -19.16 -3.17
CA GLU A 268 3.48 -20.59 -3.04
C GLU A 268 4.34 -21.26 -1.96
N PRO A 269 5.65 -21.07 -1.90
CA PRO A 269 6.42 -21.74 -0.84
C PRO A 269 6.00 -21.33 0.57
N PHE A 270 5.69 -20.06 0.76
CA PHE A 270 5.25 -19.60 2.07
C PHE A 270 3.92 -20.23 2.45
N ARG A 271 3.00 -20.31 1.48
CA ARG A 271 1.71 -20.94 1.73
C ARG A 271 1.85 -22.40 2.11
N LYS A 272 2.76 -23.14 1.44
CA LYS A 272 2.96 -24.53 1.75
C LYS A 272 3.52 -24.73 3.15
N GLN A 273 4.42 -23.85 3.59
CA GLN A 273 5.00 -23.96 4.92
C GLN A 273 4.07 -23.48 6.01
N ASN A 274 3.07 -22.68 5.65
CA ASN A 274 2.15 -22.08 6.62
C ASN A 274 0.72 -22.28 6.15
N PRO A 275 0.24 -23.52 6.12
CA PRO A 275 -1.09 -23.77 5.52
C PRO A 275 -2.25 -23.15 6.28
N ASP A 276 -2.04 -22.79 7.55
CA ASP A 276 -3.10 -22.17 8.34
C ASP A 276 -3.10 -20.65 8.23
N ILE A 277 -2.14 -20.06 7.53
CA ILE A 277 -2.12 -18.62 7.29
C ILE A 277 -2.88 -18.35 6.00
N VAL A 278 -3.81 -17.41 6.06
CA VAL A 278 -4.64 -17.04 4.93
C VAL A 278 -4.02 -15.83 4.26
N ILE A 279 -3.77 -15.91 2.95
CA ILE A 279 -3.25 -14.78 2.19
C ILE A 279 -4.21 -14.48 1.06
N TYR A 280 -4.71 -13.26 1.02
CA TYR A 280 -5.64 -12.82 -0.01
C TYR A 280 -5.07 -11.62 -0.74
N GLN A 281 -4.99 -11.71 -2.07
CA GLN A 281 -4.48 -10.64 -2.91
C GLN A 281 -5.65 -9.80 -3.41
N TYR A 282 -5.61 -8.51 -3.14
CA TYR A 282 -6.63 -7.60 -3.65
C TYR A 282 -5.94 -6.37 -4.21
N VAL A 283 -5.92 -6.24 -5.52
CA VAL A 283 -5.28 -5.14 -6.24
C VAL A 283 -3.84 -4.97 -5.76
N ASP A 284 -3.53 -3.90 -5.06
CA ASP A 284 -2.17 -3.58 -4.63
C ASP A 284 -1.86 -4.05 -3.21
N ASP A 285 -2.76 -4.79 -2.60
CA ASP A 285 -2.61 -5.14 -1.19
C ASP A 285 -2.65 -6.64 -0.98
N LEU A 286 -1.89 -7.09 0.02
CA LEU A 286 -2.00 -8.44 0.53
C LEU A 286 -2.64 -8.40 1.90
N TYR A 287 -3.66 -9.22 2.09
CA TYR A 287 -4.32 -9.39 3.39
C TYR A 287 -3.85 -10.72 3.96
N VAL A 288 -3.14 -10.67 5.07
CA VAL A 288 -2.51 -11.86 5.66
C VAL A 288 -3.14 -12.12 7.01
N GLY A 289 -3.89 -13.21 7.11
CA GLY A 289 -4.64 -13.52 8.31
C GLY A 289 -4.14 -14.78 9.01
N SER A 290 -4.16 -14.76 10.32
CA SER A 290 -3.82 -15.92 11.10
C SER A 290 -4.56 -15.89 12.43
N ASP A 291 -4.55 -17.05 13.10
CA ASP A 291 -5.08 -17.16 14.46
C ASP A 291 -3.95 -17.30 15.49
N LEU A 292 -2.74 -16.97 15.09
CA LEU A 292 -1.59 -17.04 15.96
C LEU A 292 -1.63 -15.95 17.03
N GLU A 293 -0.88 -16.16 18.09
CA GLU A 293 -0.64 -15.11 19.07
C GLU A 293 0.03 -13.93 18.36
N ILE A 294 -0.23 -12.70 18.82
CA ILE A 294 0.11 -11.52 18.05
C ILE A 294 1.62 -11.43 17.76
N GLY A 295 2.46 -11.82 18.69
CA GLY A 295 3.90 -11.81 18.44
C GLY A 295 4.31 -12.79 17.36
N GLN A 296 3.70 -13.97 17.38
CA GLN A 296 3.98 -14.97 16.34
C GLN A 296 3.42 -14.51 14.99
N HIS A 297 2.25 -13.87 15.00
CA HIS A 297 1.69 -13.34 13.78
C HIS A 297 2.64 -12.33 13.14
N ARG A 298 3.14 -11.40 13.95
CA ARG A 298 4.05 -10.37 13.44
C ARG A 298 5.35 -10.98 12.93
N ALA A 299 5.84 -12.04 13.59
CA ALA A 299 7.04 -12.73 13.11
C ALA A 299 6.79 -13.35 11.75
N LYS A 300 5.61 -13.93 11.53
CA LYS A 300 5.29 -14.49 10.22
C LYS A 300 5.14 -13.41 9.16
N ILE A 301 4.61 -12.25 9.53
CA ILE A 301 4.55 -11.12 8.59
C ILE A 301 5.95 -10.71 8.17
N ASN A 302 6.89 -10.61 9.10
CA ASN A 302 8.27 -10.28 8.75
C ASN A 302 8.90 -11.34 7.86
N GLU A 303 8.64 -12.60 8.13
CA GLU A 303 9.12 -13.67 7.29
C GLU A 303 8.58 -13.56 5.86
N LEU A 304 7.31 -13.24 5.74
CA LEU A 304 6.70 -13.04 4.43
C LEU A 304 7.30 -11.84 3.71
N ARG A 305 7.52 -10.75 4.44
CA ARG A 305 8.12 -9.56 3.85
C ARG A 305 9.51 -9.86 3.30
N GLN A 306 10.28 -10.68 3.97
CA GLN A 306 11.57 -11.09 3.46
C GLN A 306 11.46 -11.90 2.17
N UNK A 307 10.54 -12.51 2.20
CA UNK A 307 10.28 -13.30 1.09
C UNK A 307 10.01 -12.55 -0.09
N LEU A 308 9.21 -11.66 0.07
CA LEU A 308 8.84 -10.74 -0.99
C LEU A 308 10.03 -9.87 -1.41
N TRP A 309 10.80 -9.42 -0.45
CA TRP A 309 11.99 -8.64 -0.77
C TRP A 309 12.96 -9.42 -1.66
N LYS A 310 13.09 -10.69 -1.40
CA LYS A 310 13.99 -11.54 -2.18
C LYS A 310 13.61 -11.52 -3.67
N TRP A 311 12.32 -11.36 -3.97
CA TRP A 311 11.84 -11.30 -5.35
C TRP A 311 11.74 -9.86 -5.87
N GLY A 312 12.23 -8.89 -5.10
CA GLY A 312 12.24 -7.51 -5.51
C GLY A 312 11.03 -6.70 -5.11
N PHE A 313 10.19 -7.25 -4.25
CA PHE A 313 8.98 -6.55 -3.81
C PHE A 313 9.25 -5.88 -2.47
N TYR A 314 9.27 -4.56 -2.48
CA TYR A 314 9.43 -3.80 -1.25
C TYR A 314 8.06 -3.63 -0.58
N THR A 315 7.97 -4.07 0.67
CA THR A 315 6.78 -3.85 1.47
C THR A 315 7.18 -2.93 2.61
N PRO A 316 6.58 -1.74 2.70
CA PRO A 316 7.01 -0.81 3.74
C PRO A 316 6.80 -1.40 5.12
N GLU A 317 7.79 -1.23 5.97
CA GLU A 317 7.62 -1.54 7.37
C GLU A 317 6.56 -0.61 7.92
N GLU A 318 5.71 -1.11 8.82
CA GLU A 318 4.72 -0.26 9.44
C GLU A 318 5.40 0.95 10.02
N LYS A 319 5.04 2.12 9.54
CA LYS A 319 5.59 3.34 10.09
C LYS A 319 4.94 3.55 11.45
N HIS A 320 5.70 3.34 12.49
CA HIS A 320 5.20 3.55 13.82
C HIS A 320 5.15 5.04 14.09
N GLN A 321 4.02 5.62 13.78
CA GLN A 321 3.78 7.01 14.11
C GLN A 321 3.55 7.08 15.60
N LYS A 322 4.48 7.74 16.29
CA LYS A 322 4.43 7.80 17.75
C LYS A 322 3.42 8.82 18.27
N GLU A 323 2.93 9.67 17.38
CA GLU A 323 1.97 10.70 17.74
C GLU A 323 0.63 10.39 17.10
N PRO A 324 -0.48 10.70 17.77
CA PRO A 324 -1.79 10.53 17.13
C PRO A 324 -1.94 11.43 15.91
N PRO A 325 -2.74 11.04 14.94
CA PRO A 325 -3.51 9.80 14.91
C PRO A 325 -2.64 8.60 14.53
N PHE A 326 -2.91 7.48 15.16
CA PHE A 326 -2.16 6.25 14.90
C PHE A 326 -2.78 5.54 13.69
N LEU A 327 -2.60 6.13 12.53
CA LEU A 327 -3.22 5.60 11.31
C LEU A 327 -2.63 4.26 10.89
N TRP A 328 -1.37 3.98 11.29
CA TRP A 328 -0.75 2.71 10.98
C TRP A 328 -1.49 1.54 11.63
N MET A 329 -2.23 1.79 12.71
CA MET A 329 -2.97 0.74 13.37
C MET A 329 -4.06 0.14 12.50
N GLY A 330 -4.46 0.86 11.43
CA GLY A 330 -5.41 0.31 10.49
C GLY A 330 -4.87 -0.82 9.64
N TYR A 331 -3.56 -0.99 9.60
CA TYR A 331 -2.95 -2.07 8.86
C TYR A 331 -2.95 -3.39 9.61
N GLU A 332 -3.35 -3.40 10.86
CA GLU A 332 -3.47 -4.62 11.63
C GLU A 332 -4.89 -4.69 12.16
N LEU A 333 -5.64 -5.65 11.67
CA LEU A 333 -7.06 -5.76 11.95
C LEU A 333 -7.32 -7.01 12.77
N HIS A 334 -8.44 -7.00 13.50
CA HIS A 334 -8.84 -8.15 14.29
C HIS A 334 -10.28 -8.50 13.96
N PRO A 335 -10.51 -9.12 12.80
CA PRO A 335 -11.89 -9.33 12.33
C PRO A 335 -12.73 -10.23 13.22
N ASP A 336 -12.10 -11.12 13.97
CA ASP A 336 -12.87 -12.00 14.86
C ASP A 336 -13.59 -11.22 15.95
N LYS A 337 -13.20 -9.97 16.19
CA LYS A 337 -13.84 -9.13 17.18
C LYS A 337 -14.90 -8.21 16.58
N TRP A 338 -15.08 -8.23 15.26
CA TRP A 338 -16.10 -7.40 14.63
C TRP A 338 -17.47 -7.96 14.95
N THR A 339 -18.36 -7.11 15.47
CA THR A 339 -19.68 -7.50 15.86
C THR A 339 -20.73 -6.72 15.07
N VAL A 340 -21.89 -7.33 14.91
CA VAL A 340 -23.01 -6.64 14.31
C VAL A 340 -23.60 -5.70 15.36
N GLN A 341 -23.88 -4.47 14.95
CA GLN A 341 -24.50 -3.49 15.83
C GLN A 341 -26.00 -3.81 15.92
N PRO A 342 -26.48 -4.28 17.07
CA PRO A 342 -27.90 -4.61 17.17
C PRO A 342 -28.76 -3.37 17.34
N ILE A 343 -30.03 -3.50 16.99
CA ILE A 343 -31.00 -2.48 17.31
C ILE A 343 -31.30 -2.61 18.81
N VAL A 344 -30.99 -1.56 19.56
CA VAL A 344 -31.15 -1.58 21.01
C VAL A 344 -32.26 -0.60 21.40
N LEU A 345 -33.19 -1.09 22.18
CA LEU A 345 -34.25 -0.24 22.71
C LEU A 345 -33.85 0.26 24.08
N PRO A 346 -34.20 1.50 24.41
CA PRO A 346 -33.81 2.03 25.72
C PRO A 346 -34.51 1.29 26.85
N GLU A 347 -33.81 1.18 27.99
CA GLU A 347 -34.41 0.64 29.18
C GLU A 347 -34.60 1.79 30.15
N LYS A 348 -35.83 1.96 30.59
CA LYS A 348 -36.19 3.07 31.45
C LYS A 348 -37.10 2.61 32.58
N ASP A 349 -36.91 3.20 33.74
CA ASP A 349 -37.82 2.97 34.85
C ASP A 349 -39.09 3.78 34.68
N SER A 350 -39.02 4.89 34.01
CA SER A 350 -40.13 5.80 33.83
C SER A 350 -40.13 6.29 32.38
N TRP A 351 -41.27 6.23 31.74
CA TRP A 351 -41.41 6.62 30.34
C TRP A 351 -42.28 7.85 30.23
N THR A 352 -41.77 8.86 29.53
CA THR A 352 -42.61 10.03 29.18
C THR A 352 -43.29 9.81 27.85
N VAL A 353 -44.23 10.70 27.54
CA VAL A 353 -44.89 10.67 26.22
C VAL A 353 -43.87 10.76 25.12
N ASN A 354 -42.89 11.63 25.28
CA ASN A 354 -41.84 11.78 24.30
C ASN A 354 -41.04 10.49 24.10
N ASP A 355 -40.75 9.82 25.20
CA ASP A 355 -40.05 8.54 25.13
C ASP A 355 -40.85 7.48 24.37
N UNK A 356 -41.91 7.42 24.60
CA UNK A 356 -42.72 6.51 24.00
C UNK A 356 -42.94 6.71 22.61
N GLN A 357 -43.06 8.03 22.19
CA GLN A 357 -43.14 8.36 20.76
C GLN A 357 -41.89 7.96 20.04
N LYS A 358 -40.76 8.23 20.63
CA LYS A 358 -39.50 7.80 20.03
C LYS A 358 -39.39 6.30 19.93
N LEU A 359 -39.83 5.60 20.97
CA LEU A 359 -39.82 4.13 20.97
C LEU A 359 -40.71 3.56 19.88
N VAL A 360 -41.92 4.08 19.76
CA VAL A 360 -42.83 3.60 18.73
C VAL A 360 -42.30 3.88 17.33
N GLY A 361 -41.72 5.06 17.15
CA GLY A 361 -41.12 5.39 15.84
C GLY A 361 -39.99 4.45 15.49
N LYS A 362 -39.14 4.14 16.46
CA LYS A 362 -38.04 3.22 16.23
C LYS A 362 -38.53 1.81 15.96
N LEU A 363 -39.53 1.35 16.68
CA LEU A 363 -40.10 0.02 16.45
C LEU A 363 -40.81 -0.06 15.09
N ASN A 364 -41.54 0.99 14.71
CA ASN A 364 -42.15 1.02 13.39
C ASN A 364 -41.11 0.89 12.29
N TRP A 365 -40.00 1.63 12.44
CA TRP A 365 -38.92 1.50 11.50
C TRP A 365 -38.36 0.09 11.51
N ALA A 366 -38.12 -0.46 12.70
CA ALA A 366 -37.55 -1.81 12.81
C ALA A 366 -38.47 -2.88 12.26
N SER A 367 -39.79 -2.63 12.20
CA SER A 367 -40.70 -3.61 11.65
C SER A 367 -40.48 -3.91 10.19
N GLN A 368 -39.81 -3.00 9.47
CA GLN A 368 -39.42 -3.27 8.08
C GLN A 368 -38.29 -4.29 7.99
N ILE A 369 -37.55 -4.43 9.07
CA ILE A 369 -36.43 -5.40 9.14
C ILE A 369 -36.89 -6.67 9.81
N TYR A 370 -37.69 -6.53 10.87
CA TYR A 370 -38.21 -7.63 11.66
C TYR A 370 -39.75 -7.61 11.62
N PRO A 371 -40.34 -8.38 10.71
CA PRO A 371 -41.80 -8.28 10.54
C PRO A 371 -42.63 -8.66 11.75
N GLY A 372 -42.04 -9.38 12.71
CA GLY A 372 -42.78 -9.74 13.94
C GLY A 372 -42.92 -8.63 14.94
N ILE A 373 -42.29 -7.48 14.74
CA ILE A 373 -42.37 -6.34 15.63
C ILE A 373 -43.79 -5.78 15.62
N LYS A 374 -44.35 -5.52 16.81
CA LYS A 374 -45.68 -4.96 16.94
C LYS A 374 -45.64 -3.74 17.86
N VAL A 375 -46.50 -2.78 17.57
CA VAL A 375 -46.57 -1.56 18.37
C VAL A 375 -47.96 -1.24 18.86
N LYS A 376 -48.91 -2.12 18.66
CA LYS A 376 -50.30 -1.86 18.98
C LYS A 376 -50.52 -1.39 20.41
N GLN A 377 -50.01 -2.14 21.36
CA GLN A 377 -50.24 -1.81 22.77
C GLN A 377 -49.48 -0.57 23.21
N LEU A 378 -48.27 -0.37 22.65
CA LEU A 378 -47.52 0.82 22.96
C LEU A 378 -48.17 2.07 22.37
N CYS A 379 -48.76 1.95 21.19
CA CYS A 379 -49.46 3.09 20.57
C CYS A 379 -50.68 3.48 21.39
N LYS A 380 -51.37 2.51 22.05
CA LYS A 380 -52.51 2.83 22.87
C LYS A 380 -52.16 3.78 24.00
N LEU A 381 -50.93 3.73 24.48
CA LEU A 381 -50.46 4.62 25.56
C LEU A 381 -50.41 6.07 25.12
N LEU A 382 -50.33 6.32 23.84
CA LEU A 382 -50.19 7.67 23.30
C LEU A 382 -51.50 8.30 22.88
N ARG A 383 -52.62 7.64 23.11
CA ARG A 383 -53.91 8.19 22.73
C ARG A 383 -54.24 9.40 23.58
N GLY A 384 -54.88 10.40 22.96
CA GLY A 384 -55.25 11.61 23.62
C GLY A 384 -54.16 12.66 23.54
N THR A 385 -54.53 13.88 23.90
CA THR A 385 -53.59 14.99 23.90
C THR A 385 -52.85 15.05 25.21
N LYS A 386 -51.51 14.84 25.18
CA LYS A 386 -50.71 14.83 26.39
C LYS A 386 -49.46 15.64 26.17
N ALA A 387 -48.95 16.22 27.25
CA ALA A 387 -47.68 16.92 27.20
C ALA A 387 -46.54 15.93 26.99
N LEU A 388 -45.53 16.32 26.25
CA LEU A 388 -44.40 15.45 25.93
C LEU A 388 -43.63 15.00 27.17
N THR A 389 -43.64 15.81 28.22
CA THR A 389 -42.93 15.48 29.46
C THR A 389 -43.76 14.66 30.45
N GLU A 390 -45.03 14.40 30.12
CA GLU A 390 -45.91 13.67 31.04
C GLU A 390 -45.47 12.22 31.10
N VAL A 391 -45.41 11.66 32.33
CA VAL A 391 -45.05 10.27 32.52
C VAL A 391 -46.26 9.39 32.20
N VAL A 392 -46.00 8.35 31.44
CA VAL A 392 -47.06 7.38 31.06
C VAL A 392 -46.70 6.04 31.67
N PRO A 393 -47.58 5.50 32.55
CA PRO A 393 -47.31 4.16 33.06
C PRO A 393 -47.59 3.13 31.97
N LEU A 394 -46.71 2.13 31.89
CA LEU A 394 -46.91 1.05 30.92
C LEU A 394 -47.94 0.07 31.45
N THR A 395 -48.88 -0.29 30.58
CA THR A 395 -49.81 -1.37 30.92
C THR A 395 -49.09 -2.70 30.86
N LYS A 396 -49.69 -3.75 31.43
CA LYS A 396 -49.11 -5.09 31.31
C LYS A 396 -48.97 -5.50 29.86
N GLU A 397 -49.97 -5.17 29.05
CA GLU A 397 -49.95 -5.50 27.64
C GLU A 397 -48.80 -4.78 26.92
N ALA A 398 -48.59 -3.52 27.27
CA ALA A 398 -47.49 -2.78 26.65
C ALA A 398 -46.12 -3.30 27.08
N GLU A 399 -46.01 -3.67 28.37
CA GLU A 399 -44.72 -4.24 28.83
C GLU A 399 -44.45 -5.58 28.17
N LEU A 400 -45.48 -6.40 27.97
CA LEU A 400 -45.31 -7.66 27.28
C LEU A 400 -44.91 -7.45 25.83
N GLU A 401 -45.57 -6.51 25.17
CA GLU A 401 -45.23 -6.20 23.77
C GLU A 401 -43.79 -5.73 23.65
N LEU A 402 -43.37 -4.86 24.56
CA LEU A 402 -41.98 -4.37 24.55
C LEU A 402 -40.99 -5.51 24.78
N ALA A 403 -41.31 -6.41 25.76
CA ALA A 403 -40.43 -7.54 26.02
C ALA A 403 -40.34 -8.48 24.84
N GLU A 404 -41.47 -8.73 24.17
CA GLU A 404 -41.44 -9.58 22.97
C GLU A 404 -40.65 -8.94 21.85
N ASN A 405 -40.78 -7.64 21.69
CA ASN A 405 -40.00 -6.94 20.68
C ASN A 405 -38.49 -7.01 20.97
N ARG A 406 -38.12 -6.89 22.25
CA ARG A 406 -36.71 -7.03 22.63
C ARG A 406 -36.18 -8.41 22.27
N GLU A 407 -36.98 -9.46 22.46
CA GLU A 407 -36.56 -10.81 22.11
C GLU A 407 -36.40 -10.96 20.61
N ILE A 408 -37.32 -10.37 19.82
CA ILE A 408 -37.24 -10.43 18.38
C ILE A 408 -35.96 -9.75 17.88
N LEU A 409 -35.61 -8.59 18.48
CA LEU A 409 -34.43 -7.85 18.05
C LEU A 409 -33.14 -8.57 18.40
N LYS A 410 -33.14 -9.53 19.30
CA LYS A 410 -31.96 -10.33 19.59
C LYS A 410 -31.66 -11.35 18.51
N GLU A 411 -32.64 -11.72 17.70
CA GLU A 411 -32.48 -12.74 16.70
C GLU A 411 -31.82 -12.16 15.45
N PRO A 412 -31.07 -12.98 14.68
CA PRO A 412 -30.52 -12.51 13.40
C PRO A 412 -31.65 -12.16 12.44
N VAL A 413 -31.38 -11.21 11.57
CA VAL A 413 -32.35 -10.84 10.55
C VAL A 413 -32.58 -12.02 9.63
N HIS A 414 -33.86 -12.35 9.39
CA HIS A 414 -34.23 -13.49 8.58
C HIS A 414 -34.00 -13.19 7.10
N GLY A 415 -33.42 -14.16 6.38
CA GLY A 415 -33.30 -14.06 4.95
C GLY A 415 -32.18 -13.16 4.46
N VAL A 416 -31.22 -12.84 5.33
CA VAL A 416 -30.10 -12.02 4.94
C VAL A 416 -28.94 -12.93 4.59
N TYR A 417 -28.51 -12.86 3.35
CA TYR A 417 -27.33 -13.59 2.89
C TYR A 417 -26.71 -12.82 1.73
N TYR A 418 -25.42 -13.06 1.54
CA TYR A 418 -24.64 -12.37 0.54
C TYR A 418 -24.78 -13.05 -0.82
N ASP A 419 -25.09 -12.26 -1.85
CA ASP A 419 -25.18 -12.73 -3.22
C ASP A 419 -23.98 -12.13 -4.01
N PRO A 420 -23.00 -12.95 -4.40
CA PRO A 420 -21.83 -12.39 -5.09
C PRO A 420 -22.13 -11.70 -6.41
N SER A 421 -23.28 -11.97 -7.02
CA SER A 421 -23.62 -11.36 -8.31
C SER A 421 -24.17 -9.95 -8.18
N LYS A 422 -24.46 -9.49 -6.96
CA LYS A 422 -25.04 -8.17 -6.74
C LYS A 422 -24.03 -7.23 -6.09
N ASP A 423 -24.24 -5.93 -6.32
CA ASP A 423 -23.40 -4.91 -5.71
C ASP A 423 -23.64 -4.81 -4.22
N LEU A 424 -22.57 -4.46 -3.50
CA LEU A 424 -22.67 -4.05 -2.11
C LEU A 424 -22.90 -2.55 -2.06
N ILE A 425 -23.77 -2.11 -1.16
CA ILE A 425 -24.05 -0.69 -0.96
C ILE A 425 -23.72 -0.35 0.48
N ALA A 426 -22.96 0.72 0.67
CA ALA A 426 -22.63 1.22 2.00
C ALA A 426 -23.25 2.59 2.18
N GLU A 427 -23.97 2.75 3.25
CA GLU A 427 -24.64 4.00 3.57
C GLU A 427 -24.12 4.51 4.91
N LEU A 428 -23.84 5.81 4.98
CA LEU A 428 -23.26 6.42 6.17
C LEU A 428 -24.18 7.51 6.70
N GLN A 429 -24.19 7.64 8.03
CA GLN A 429 -24.90 8.73 8.69
C GLN A 429 -23.97 9.36 9.71
N LYS A 430 -23.92 10.69 9.72
CA LYS A 430 -23.15 11.45 10.70
C LYS A 430 -23.96 11.52 11.99
N GLN A 431 -23.35 11.16 13.08
CA GLN A 431 -23.96 11.25 14.41
C GLN A 431 -23.31 12.39 15.17
N GLU A 432 -23.76 12.56 16.42
CA GLU A 432 -23.18 13.60 17.27
C GLU A 432 -21.79 13.17 17.77
N HIS A 433 -20.99 14.17 18.14
CA HIS A 433 -19.68 13.97 18.75
C HIS A 433 -18.66 13.30 17.81
N GLY A 434 -18.80 13.55 16.50
CA GLY A 434 -17.83 13.05 15.55
C GLY A 434 -17.95 11.58 15.24
N GLN A 435 -19.03 10.95 15.61
CA GLN A 435 -19.28 9.54 15.30
C GLN A 435 -20.01 9.40 13.97
N TRP A 436 -19.72 8.31 13.29
CA TRP A 436 -20.38 7.93 12.04
C TRP A 436 -20.92 6.53 12.21
N THR A 437 -22.13 6.28 11.72
CA THR A 437 -22.67 4.93 11.63
C THR A 437 -22.78 4.54 10.18
N TYR A 438 -22.71 3.25 9.92
CA TYR A 438 -22.82 2.76 8.56
C TYR A 438 -23.54 1.42 8.51
N GLN A 439 -24.12 1.15 7.36
CA GLN A 439 -24.74 -0.13 7.05
C GLN A 439 -24.26 -0.56 5.66
N ILE A 440 -24.01 -1.86 5.53
CA ILE A 440 -23.64 -2.44 4.24
C ILE A 440 -24.73 -3.45 3.89
N TYR A 441 -25.32 -3.31 2.71
CA TYR A 441 -26.44 -4.15 2.31
C TYR A 441 -26.43 -4.33 0.80
N GLN A 442 -27.23 -5.27 0.33
CA GLN A 442 -27.50 -5.46 -1.10
C GLN A 442 -28.96 -5.16 -1.41
N GLU A 443 -29.86 -5.51 -0.49
CA GLU A 443 -31.27 -5.18 -0.57
C GLU A 443 -31.64 -4.30 0.62
N PRO A 444 -32.50 -3.32 0.42
CA PRO A 444 -32.86 -2.43 1.53
C PRO A 444 -33.36 -3.21 2.75
N PHE A 445 -32.98 -2.75 3.90
CA PHE A 445 -33.37 -3.31 5.21
C PHE A 445 -32.83 -4.70 5.46
N LYS A 446 -31.97 -5.24 4.60
CA LYS A 446 -31.34 -6.53 4.83
C LYS A 446 -29.84 -6.29 4.98
N ASN A 447 -29.46 -5.73 6.11
CA ASN A 447 -28.08 -5.34 6.35
C ASN A 447 -27.20 -6.56 6.54
N LEU A 448 -26.11 -6.61 5.77
CA LEU A 448 -25.10 -7.64 5.93
C LEU A 448 -24.13 -7.28 7.05
N LYS A 449 -23.91 -5.99 7.26
CA LYS A 449 -23.05 -5.53 8.34
C LYS A 449 -23.46 -4.11 8.73
N THR A 450 -23.39 -3.83 10.01
CA THR A 450 -23.53 -2.48 10.54
C THR A 450 -22.35 -2.19 11.43
N GLY A 451 -22.03 -0.91 11.61
CA GLY A 451 -20.92 -0.57 12.47
C GLY A 451 -20.85 0.92 12.74
N LYS A 452 -19.82 1.27 13.47
CA LYS A 452 -19.54 2.65 13.84
C LYS A 452 -18.11 3.00 13.53
N TYR A 453 -17.89 4.26 13.19
CA TYR A 453 -16.57 4.83 13.07
C TYR A 453 -16.51 6.08 13.92
N ALA A 454 -15.52 6.18 14.78
CA ALA A 454 -15.36 7.32 15.65
C ALA A 454 -14.08 8.07 15.28
N LYS A 455 -14.12 9.40 15.49
CA LYS A 455 -12.95 10.24 15.29
C LYS A 455 -11.80 9.74 16.15
N VAL A 456 -10.61 9.67 15.57
CA VAL A 456 -9.42 9.29 16.31
C VAL A 456 -9.08 10.40 17.29
N ARG A 457 -8.88 10.00 18.54
CA ARG A 457 -8.61 10.95 19.61
C ARG A 457 -7.33 11.74 19.31
N GLY A 458 -7.41 13.04 19.46
CA GLY A 458 -6.28 13.93 19.23
C GLY A 458 -6.07 14.36 17.80
N ALA A 459 -6.87 13.85 16.88
CA ALA A 459 -6.76 14.25 15.48
C ALA A 459 -7.61 15.49 15.23
N HIS A 460 -7.01 16.47 14.57
CA HIS A 460 -7.75 17.64 14.10
C HIS A 460 -8.14 17.41 12.66
N THR A 461 -9.33 16.84 12.48
CA THR A 461 -9.83 16.54 11.13
C THR A 461 -11.15 17.24 10.92
N ASN A 462 -11.37 17.72 9.70
CA ASN A 462 -12.66 18.28 9.34
C ASN A 462 -13.62 17.14 8.97
N ASP A 463 -14.88 17.48 8.71
CA ASP A 463 -15.89 16.49 8.38
C ASP A 463 -15.55 15.72 7.10
N VAL A 464 -14.98 16.40 6.11
CA VAL A 464 -14.64 15.72 4.85
C VAL A 464 -13.55 14.68 5.09
N LYS A 465 -12.55 15.00 5.89
CA LYS A 465 -11.50 14.03 6.18
C LYS A 465 -12.02 12.88 7.02
N GLN A 466 -12.90 13.16 7.98
CA GLN A 466 -13.51 12.10 8.77
C GLN A 466 -14.34 11.16 7.89
N LEU A 467 -15.07 11.73 6.93
CA LEU A 467 -15.83 10.91 6.01
C LEU A 467 -14.90 10.05 5.15
N ALA A 468 -13.80 10.62 4.68
CA ALA A 468 -12.84 9.86 3.89
C ALA A 468 -12.26 8.71 4.71
N ASP A 469 -11.94 8.95 5.98
CA ASP A 469 -11.42 7.90 6.84
C ASP A 469 -12.46 6.79 7.05
N ALA A 470 -13.72 7.18 7.23
CA ALA A 470 -14.79 6.19 7.40
C ALA A 470 -14.97 5.37 6.12
N VAL A 471 -14.92 6.02 4.96
CA VAL A 471 -15.01 5.31 3.69
C VAL A 471 -13.87 4.30 3.57
N GLN A 472 -12.65 4.70 3.94
CA GLN A 472 -11.52 3.80 3.86
C GLN A 472 -11.69 2.60 4.79
N LYS A 473 -12.14 2.84 6.00
CA LYS A 473 -12.38 1.75 6.95
C LYS A 473 -13.44 0.77 6.43
N ILE A 474 -14.55 1.31 5.92
CA ILE A 474 -15.62 0.46 5.41
C ILE A 474 -15.15 -0.32 4.18
N THR A 475 -14.39 0.31 3.32
CA THR A 475 -13.83 -0.36 2.15
C THR A 475 -12.97 -1.54 2.58
N THR A 476 -12.08 -1.33 3.56
CA THR A 476 -11.21 -2.38 4.04
C THR A 476 -12.02 -3.53 4.64
N GLU A 477 -13.02 -3.23 5.47
CA GLU A 477 -13.85 -4.27 6.05
C GLU A 477 -14.58 -5.08 4.97
N SER A 478 -15.06 -4.39 3.94
CA SER A 478 -15.77 -5.09 2.86
C SER A 478 -14.85 -6.05 2.12
N ILE A 479 -13.60 -5.63 1.88
CA ILE A 479 -12.64 -6.52 1.22
C ILE A 479 -12.36 -7.75 2.09
N VAL A 480 -12.20 -7.55 3.39
CA VAL A 480 -11.92 -8.68 4.28
C VAL A 480 -13.11 -9.65 4.32
N ILE A 481 -14.33 -9.13 4.38
CA ILE A 481 -15.50 -9.99 4.56
C ILE A 481 -15.96 -10.61 3.24
N TRP A 482 -16.01 -9.83 2.16
CA TRP A 482 -16.62 -10.29 0.91
C TRP A 482 -15.70 -10.30 -0.29
N GLY A 483 -14.54 -9.65 -0.20
CA GLY A 483 -13.62 -9.62 -1.33
C GLY A 483 -14.02 -8.62 -2.41
N LYS A 484 -14.83 -7.63 -2.08
CA LYS A 484 -15.17 -6.58 -3.03
C LYS A 484 -15.49 -5.30 -2.26
N THR A 485 -15.46 -4.19 -2.99
CA THR A 485 -15.72 -2.87 -2.40
C THR A 485 -17.18 -2.49 -2.59
N PRO A 486 -17.74 -1.71 -1.67
CA PRO A 486 -19.13 -1.28 -1.84
C PRO A 486 -19.23 0.00 -2.66
N LYS A 487 -20.43 0.25 -3.17
CA LYS A 487 -20.77 1.54 -3.70
C LYS A 487 -21.32 2.38 -2.55
N PHE A 488 -20.89 3.62 -2.47
CA PHE A 488 -21.20 4.45 -1.31
C PHE A 488 -22.33 5.41 -1.60
N LYS A 489 -23.26 5.51 -0.65
CA LYS A 489 -24.25 6.59 -0.61
C LYS A 489 -23.79 7.54 0.48
N LEU A 490 -23.27 8.69 0.08
CA LEU A 490 -22.64 9.63 0.99
C LEU A 490 -23.58 10.78 1.33
N PRO A 491 -23.56 11.23 2.59
CA PRO A 491 -24.39 12.39 2.98
C PRO A 491 -23.67 13.70 2.70
N ILE A 492 -23.05 13.82 1.50
CA ILE A 492 -22.28 14.99 1.14
C ILE A 492 -22.38 15.17 -0.38
N GLN A 493 -22.40 16.41 -0.83
CA GLN A 493 -22.50 16.70 -2.24
C GLN A 493 -21.18 16.41 -2.93
N LYS A 494 -21.27 16.00 -4.20
CA LYS A 494 -20.08 15.64 -4.97
C LYS A 494 -19.09 16.79 -5.06
N GLU A 495 -19.58 18.02 -5.20
CA GLU A 495 -18.70 19.18 -5.31
C GLU A 495 -17.82 19.33 -4.06
N THR A 496 -18.41 19.11 -2.89
CA THR A 496 -17.67 19.19 -1.65
C THR A 496 -16.63 18.07 -1.56
N TRP A 497 -17.01 16.88 -1.99
CA TRP A 497 -16.10 15.72 -1.93
C TRP A 497 -14.90 15.91 -2.85
N ASP A 498 -15.14 16.47 -4.05
CA ASP A 498 -14.09 16.62 -5.05
C ASP A 498 -13.13 17.77 -4.73
N THR A 499 -13.46 18.67 -3.82
CA THR A 499 -12.52 19.71 -3.38
C THR A 499 -11.65 19.22 -2.22
#